data_4a4afee8e090ab28adca8625fb5412e2
#
_entry.id   4a4afee8e090ab28adca8625fb5412e2
#
_cell.length_a   1.000
_cell.length_b   1.000
_cell.length_c   1.000
_cell.angle_alpha   90.00
_cell.angle_beta   90.00
_cell.angle_gamma   90.00
#
_symmetry.space_group_name_H-M   'P 1'
#
loop_
_entity.id
_entity.type
_entity.pdbx_description
1 polymer ?
#
loop_
_entity_poly.entity_id
_entity_poly.type
_entity_poly.pdbx_seq_one_letter_code
_entity_poly.pdbx_strand_id
1 'polypeptide(L)'
;ICYYRNWCYNVKTDAVNQSNINAQKLSQLMIPIPPLKEQERIVVEVAKWISLIDTIKNSKEDLQTTIKQAKSKILNLAIHGKLVPQDPNDEPAIELLKRINPDFTPCDNGHYTFDVPSGWITTNLGSIFNVVSAKRILKSDWKHSGVPFYRAREIAKLSIYGLVDNELYISEEHYNSLKEKFPVPKASDIMISAVGTIGKCYIVKESDKFYYKDASVLCLCNDYQINAKYIYHIMRSEYMLKQMYDNSKGTTVDTITIEKAKQYILPLPPLAEQQRIVAKIEETFSIFDGIQNSLEA
;
A
#
# COMPACT_ATOMS: atom_id res chain seq x y z
N ILE A 1 22.57 28.10 18.52
CA ILE A 1 22.17 26.69 18.75
C ILE A 1 23.38 25.76 18.60
N CYS A 2 24.20 25.87 17.54
CA CYS A 2 25.39 25.02 17.35
C CYS A 2 26.44 25.19 18.48
N TYR A 3 26.70 26.43 18.88
CA TYR A 3 27.63 26.71 19.95
C TYR A 3 27.25 26.04 21.28
N TYR A 4 26.00 26.22 21.73
CA TYR A 4 25.50 25.62 22.96
C TYR A 4 25.51 24.08 22.89
N ARG A 5 25.08 23.51 21.77
CA ARG A 5 25.06 22.06 21.56
C ARG A 5 26.46 21.44 21.61
N ASN A 6 27.42 22.07 20.96
CA ASN A 6 28.82 21.62 20.98
C ASN A 6 29.43 21.76 22.37
N TRP A 7 29.16 22.87 23.08
CA TRP A 7 29.59 23.04 24.43
C TRP A 7 29.00 21.99 25.37
N CYS A 8 27.70 21.71 25.32
CA CYS A 8 27.06 20.63 26.07
C CYS A 8 27.72 19.27 25.83
N TYR A 9 28.03 18.98 24.58
CA TYR A 9 28.67 17.72 24.19
C TYR A 9 30.07 17.58 24.82
N ASN A 10 30.81 18.65 24.91
CA ASN A 10 32.16 18.64 25.43
C ASN A 10 32.22 18.61 26.97
N VAL A 11 31.21 19.17 27.68
CA VAL A 11 31.23 19.27 29.16
C VAL A 11 30.34 18.23 29.87
N LYS A 12 29.48 17.52 29.14
CA LYS A 12 28.63 16.50 29.74
C LYS A 12 29.46 15.43 30.44
N THR A 13 28.90 14.83 31.49
CA THR A 13 29.44 13.62 32.12
C THR A 13 28.56 12.45 31.68
N ASP A 14 29.16 11.45 31.08
CA ASP A 14 28.46 10.25 30.68
C ASP A 14 28.39 9.26 31.84
N ALA A 15 27.19 8.78 32.15
CA ALA A 15 26.92 7.66 33.03
C ALA A 15 26.18 6.57 32.27
N VAL A 16 26.08 5.39 32.80
CA VAL A 16 25.37 4.26 32.17
C VAL A 16 23.92 4.70 31.85
N ASN A 17 23.59 4.82 30.57
CA ASN A 17 22.29 5.25 30.03
C ASN A 17 21.86 6.72 30.22
N GLN A 18 22.71 7.62 30.72
CA GLN A 18 22.40 9.05 30.84
C GLN A 18 23.63 9.92 30.62
N SER A 19 23.43 11.13 30.05
CA SER A 19 24.43 12.19 30.02
C SER A 19 23.94 13.36 30.89
N ASN A 20 24.81 13.96 31.74
CA ASN A 20 24.40 14.95 32.70
C ASN A 20 25.32 16.17 32.65
N ILE A 21 24.75 17.39 32.87
CA ILE A 21 25.47 18.64 33.07
C ILE A 21 24.97 19.21 34.38
N ASN A 22 25.88 19.32 35.38
CA ASN A 22 25.54 19.91 36.68
C ASN A 22 25.51 21.45 36.63
N ALA A 23 24.92 22.06 37.66
CA ALA A 23 24.82 23.51 37.77
C ALA A 23 26.14 24.25 37.72
N GLN A 24 27.19 23.67 38.32
CA GLN A 24 28.54 24.25 38.34
C GLN A 24 29.16 24.29 36.92
N LYS A 25 28.97 23.25 36.12
CA LYS A 25 29.41 23.25 34.72
C LYS A 25 28.58 24.23 33.91
N LEU A 26 27.24 24.26 34.10
CA LEU A 26 26.38 25.16 33.38
C LEU A 26 26.70 26.64 33.64
N SER A 27 27.11 27.00 34.87
CA SER A 27 27.51 28.40 35.22
C SER A 27 28.78 28.88 34.50
N GLN A 28 29.54 27.96 33.88
CA GLN A 28 30.74 28.27 33.09
C GLN A 28 30.45 28.50 31.61
N LEU A 29 29.19 28.35 31.17
CA LEU A 29 28.83 28.62 29.81
C LEU A 29 28.95 30.10 29.46
N MET A 30 29.83 30.42 28.53
CA MET A 30 29.99 31.79 28.02
C MET A 30 28.87 32.07 27.01
N ILE A 31 28.05 33.09 27.31
CA ILE A 31 26.94 33.52 26.45
C ILE A 31 27.24 34.95 25.97
N PRO A 32 27.26 35.19 24.64
CA PRO A 32 27.38 36.56 24.13
C PRO A 32 26.08 37.32 24.45
N ILE A 33 26.22 38.48 25.09
CA ILE A 33 25.08 39.33 25.43
C ILE A 33 25.20 40.65 24.62
N PRO A 34 24.42 40.77 23.53
CA PRO A 34 24.39 42.00 22.76
C PRO A 34 23.65 43.11 23.51
N PRO A 35 23.79 44.39 23.11
CA PRO A 35 23.02 45.49 23.67
C PRO A 35 21.51 45.23 23.65
N LEU A 36 20.76 45.75 24.64
CA LEU A 36 19.34 45.44 24.82
C LEU A 36 18.49 45.61 23.54
N LYS A 37 18.68 46.75 22.84
CA LYS A 37 18.00 47.04 21.57
C LYS A 37 18.31 46.01 20.47
N GLU A 38 19.48 45.39 20.51
CA GLU A 38 19.86 44.35 19.57
C GLU A 38 19.25 43.02 19.98
N GLN A 39 19.14 42.70 21.26
CA GLN A 39 18.42 41.52 21.76
C GLN A 39 16.96 41.55 21.30
N GLU A 40 16.28 42.71 21.42
CA GLU A 40 14.91 42.89 20.95
C GLU A 40 14.78 42.61 19.43
N ARG A 41 15.69 43.15 18.62
CA ARG A 41 15.70 42.90 17.17
C ARG A 41 15.95 41.44 16.84
N ILE A 42 16.87 40.77 17.52
CA ILE A 42 17.15 39.35 17.36
C ILE A 42 15.92 38.50 17.68
N VAL A 43 15.24 38.79 18.80
CA VAL A 43 14.03 38.05 19.20
C VAL A 43 12.93 38.19 18.16
N VAL A 44 12.66 39.39 17.66
CA VAL A 44 11.64 39.62 16.63
C VAL A 44 11.98 38.89 15.33
N GLU A 45 13.23 38.96 14.87
CA GLU A 45 13.65 38.31 13.62
C GLU A 45 13.63 36.78 13.75
N VAL A 46 14.08 36.23 14.89
CA VAL A 46 13.99 34.78 15.15
C VAL A 46 12.53 34.30 15.19
N ALA A 47 11.65 35.05 15.86
CA ALA A 47 10.22 34.71 15.89
C ALA A 47 9.60 34.70 14.49
N LYS A 48 9.94 35.67 13.63
CA LYS A 48 9.52 35.72 12.23
C LYS A 48 9.98 34.49 11.43
N TRP A 49 11.25 34.09 11.56
CA TRP A 49 11.79 32.92 10.88
C TRP A 49 11.13 31.60 11.35
N ILE A 50 10.91 31.47 12.67
CA ILE A 50 10.18 30.30 13.22
C ILE A 50 8.78 30.25 12.65
N SER A 51 8.02 31.35 12.65
CA SER A 51 6.68 31.40 12.08
C SER A 51 6.65 31.05 10.59
N LEU A 52 7.66 31.48 9.81
CA LEU A 52 7.76 31.11 8.40
C LEU A 52 8.05 29.62 8.22
N ILE A 53 8.92 29.05 9.04
CA ILE A 53 9.22 27.60 9.01
C ILE A 53 7.95 26.78 9.32
N ASP A 54 7.18 27.18 10.33
CA ASP A 54 5.93 26.53 10.71
C ASP A 54 4.88 26.62 9.58
N THR A 55 4.79 27.77 8.92
CA THR A 55 3.91 27.97 7.76
C THR A 55 4.28 27.02 6.61
N ILE A 56 5.57 26.91 6.27
CA ILE A 56 6.06 26.01 5.21
C ILE A 56 5.75 24.55 5.57
N LYS A 57 6.01 24.18 6.82
CA LYS A 57 5.74 22.82 7.29
C LYS A 57 4.26 22.45 7.18
N ASN A 58 3.37 23.31 7.67
CA ASN A 58 1.92 23.09 7.62
C ASN A 58 1.44 22.99 6.16
N SER A 59 1.90 23.89 5.28
CA SER A 59 1.55 23.88 3.86
C SER A 59 1.99 22.59 3.16
N LYS A 60 3.16 22.03 3.55
CA LYS A 60 3.65 20.75 3.04
C LYS A 60 2.74 19.59 3.47
N GLU A 61 2.34 19.54 4.75
CA GLU A 61 1.43 18.52 5.29
C GLU A 61 0.04 18.60 4.63
N ASP A 62 -0.48 19.82 4.43
CA ASP A 62 -1.75 20.06 3.73
C ASP A 62 -1.72 19.56 2.28
N LEU A 63 -0.61 19.82 1.58
CA LEU A 63 -0.46 19.37 0.19
C LEU A 63 -0.34 17.84 0.09
N GLN A 64 0.38 17.18 1.00
CA GLN A 64 0.42 15.72 1.07
C GLN A 64 -0.98 15.12 1.30
N THR A 65 -1.76 15.73 2.18
CA THR A 65 -3.15 15.33 2.45
C THR A 65 -4.02 15.51 1.20
N THR A 66 -3.89 16.64 0.52
CA THR A 66 -4.61 16.94 -0.72
C THR A 66 -4.27 15.93 -1.84
N ILE A 67 -3.00 15.57 -2.02
CA ILE A 67 -2.57 14.54 -2.97
C ILE A 67 -3.20 13.18 -2.64
N LYS A 68 -3.21 12.78 -1.37
CA LYS A 68 -3.85 11.53 -0.95
C LYS A 68 -5.35 11.51 -1.27
N GLN A 69 -6.05 12.61 -0.99
CA GLN A 69 -7.47 12.76 -1.30
C GLN A 69 -7.72 12.74 -2.81
N ALA A 70 -6.87 13.41 -3.60
CA ALA A 70 -6.96 13.39 -5.06
C ALA A 70 -6.78 11.98 -5.62
N LYS A 71 -5.78 11.23 -5.16
CA LYS A 71 -5.59 9.82 -5.54
C LYS A 71 -6.81 8.96 -5.20
N SER A 72 -7.40 9.13 -4.01
CA SER A 72 -8.64 8.42 -3.62
C SER A 72 -9.79 8.78 -4.54
N LYS A 73 -9.96 10.06 -4.88
CA LYS A 73 -11.01 10.52 -5.80
C LYS A 73 -10.84 9.96 -7.22
N ILE A 74 -9.62 9.86 -7.73
CA ILE A 74 -9.34 9.23 -9.04
C ILE A 74 -9.77 7.75 -9.03
N LEU A 75 -9.43 6.98 -7.99
CA LEU A 75 -9.88 5.60 -7.86
C LEU A 75 -11.42 5.50 -7.76
N ASN A 76 -12.05 6.44 -7.05
CA ASN A 76 -13.50 6.51 -6.96
C ASN A 76 -14.15 6.79 -8.33
N LEU A 77 -13.60 7.72 -9.12
CA LEU A 77 -14.07 7.96 -10.49
C LEU A 77 -13.89 6.72 -11.38
N ALA A 78 -12.79 5.99 -11.20
CA ALA A 78 -12.50 4.76 -11.94
C ALA A 78 -13.56 3.68 -11.70
N ILE A 79 -13.93 3.41 -10.45
CA ILE A 79 -14.92 2.37 -10.12
C ILE A 79 -16.36 2.73 -10.54
N HIS A 80 -16.63 4.02 -10.77
CA HIS A 80 -17.94 4.49 -11.23
C HIS A 80 -18.01 4.71 -12.77
N GLY A 81 -16.96 4.32 -13.52
CA GLY A 81 -16.90 4.54 -14.96
C GLY A 81 -16.87 6.01 -15.39
N LYS A 82 -16.38 6.91 -14.53
CA LYS A 82 -16.33 8.37 -14.74
C LYS A 82 -14.92 8.90 -15.01
N LEU A 83 -13.91 8.02 -15.06
CA LEU A 83 -12.52 8.43 -15.22
C LEU A 83 -12.11 8.59 -16.68
N VAL A 84 -12.66 7.77 -17.56
CA VAL A 84 -12.41 7.78 -19.00
C VAL A 84 -13.73 7.74 -19.77
N PRO A 85 -13.77 8.22 -21.02
CA PRO A 85 -14.97 8.09 -21.87
C PRO A 85 -15.31 6.64 -22.15
N GLN A 86 -16.61 6.33 -22.18
CA GLN A 86 -17.13 5.04 -22.62
C GLN A 86 -17.00 4.94 -24.14
N ASP A 87 -16.62 3.77 -24.66
CA ASP A 87 -16.62 3.49 -26.10
C ASP A 87 -17.71 2.43 -26.38
N PRO A 88 -18.76 2.75 -27.15
CA PRO A 88 -19.82 1.80 -27.46
C PRO A 88 -19.37 0.62 -28.32
N ASN A 89 -18.16 0.67 -28.90
CA ASN A 89 -17.59 -0.42 -29.68
C ASN A 89 -16.78 -1.39 -28.83
N ASP A 90 -16.55 -1.08 -27.55
CA ASP A 90 -15.87 -2.01 -26.66
C ASP A 90 -16.73 -3.27 -26.46
N GLU A 91 -16.09 -4.44 -26.49
CA GLU A 91 -16.75 -5.70 -26.20
C GLU A 91 -17.27 -5.68 -24.75
N PRO A 92 -18.56 -5.90 -24.49
CA PRO A 92 -19.11 -5.87 -23.12
C PRO A 92 -18.40 -6.87 -22.20
N ALA A 93 -18.18 -6.48 -20.94
CA ALA A 93 -17.46 -7.31 -19.97
C ALA A 93 -18.09 -8.69 -19.73
N ILE A 94 -19.42 -8.83 -19.97
CA ILE A 94 -20.11 -10.11 -19.86
C ILE A 94 -19.58 -11.14 -20.87
N GLU A 95 -19.16 -10.73 -22.07
CA GLU A 95 -18.63 -11.64 -23.08
C GLU A 95 -17.26 -12.20 -22.67
N LEU A 96 -16.42 -11.36 -22.03
CA LEU A 96 -15.17 -11.82 -21.41
C LEU A 96 -15.46 -12.89 -20.36
N LEU A 97 -16.40 -12.61 -19.44
CA LEU A 97 -16.72 -13.52 -18.34
C LEU A 97 -17.32 -14.84 -18.82
N LYS A 98 -18.17 -14.83 -19.84
CA LYS A 98 -18.71 -16.06 -20.45
C LYS A 98 -17.64 -16.92 -21.14
N ARG A 99 -16.58 -16.30 -21.69
CA ARG A 99 -15.44 -17.06 -22.23
C ARG A 99 -14.64 -17.74 -21.13
N ILE A 100 -14.53 -17.09 -19.96
CA ILE A 100 -13.83 -17.60 -18.79
C ILE A 100 -14.64 -18.71 -18.12
N ASN A 101 -15.93 -18.47 -17.92
CA ASN A 101 -16.87 -19.38 -17.31
C ASN A 101 -18.19 -19.32 -18.10
N PRO A 102 -18.49 -20.33 -18.96
CA PRO A 102 -19.71 -20.36 -19.78
C PRO A 102 -21.01 -20.27 -18.96
N ASP A 103 -20.99 -20.80 -17.74
CA ASP A 103 -22.14 -20.80 -16.82
C ASP A 103 -22.19 -19.52 -15.94
N PHE A 104 -21.34 -18.52 -16.24
CA PHE A 104 -21.32 -17.27 -15.48
C PHE A 104 -22.69 -16.58 -15.55
N THR A 105 -23.26 -16.33 -14.37
CA THR A 105 -24.43 -15.49 -14.21
C THR A 105 -24.04 -14.22 -13.47
N PRO A 106 -24.46 -13.04 -13.94
CA PRO A 106 -24.24 -11.79 -13.21
C PRO A 106 -24.76 -11.94 -11.78
N CYS A 107 -24.01 -11.42 -10.81
CA CYS A 107 -24.53 -11.31 -9.46
C CYS A 107 -25.73 -10.36 -9.50
N ASP A 108 -26.93 -10.84 -9.19
CA ASP A 108 -28.09 -9.97 -8.95
C ASP A 108 -27.90 -9.32 -7.57
N ASN A 109 -27.37 -8.11 -7.60
CA ASN A 109 -26.89 -7.49 -6.38
C ASN A 109 -27.76 -6.31 -5.99
N GLY A 110 -28.86 -6.57 -5.36
CA GLY A 110 -29.60 -5.57 -4.59
C GLY A 110 -28.78 -4.85 -3.50
N HIS A 111 -27.47 -5.08 -3.48
CA HIS A 111 -26.52 -4.50 -2.53
C HIS A 111 -25.53 -3.48 -3.16
N TYR A 112 -25.65 -3.18 -4.47
CA TYR A 112 -24.82 -2.14 -5.08
C TYR A 112 -25.31 -0.75 -4.68
N THR A 113 -24.36 0.08 -4.29
CA THR A 113 -24.62 1.47 -3.89
C THR A 113 -24.54 2.44 -5.08
N PHE A 114 -24.27 1.95 -6.30
CA PHE A 114 -24.18 2.80 -7.50
C PHE A 114 -24.42 2.01 -8.79
N ASP A 115 -24.93 2.71 -9.81
CA ASP A 115 -25.10 2.16 -11.14
C ASP A 115 -23.77 2.07 -11.88
N VAL A 116 -23.56 0.98 -12.60
CA VAL A 116 -22.43 0.81 -13.49
C VAL A 116 -22.79 1.21 -14.92
N PRO A 117 -21.83 1.74 -15.73
CA PRO A 117 -22.07 2.07 -17.12
C PRO A 117 -22.54 0.88 -17.96
N SER A 118 -23.17 1.16 -19.12
CA SER A 118 -23.51 0.16 -20.11
C SER A 118 -22.24 -0.59 -20.57
N GLY A 119 -22.34 -1.91 -20.74
CA GLY A 119 -21.19 -2.75 -21.08
C GLY A 119 -20.33 -3.20 -19.88
N TRP A 120 -20.49 -2.58 -18.73
CA TRP A 120 -19.87 -3.05 -17.49
C TRP A 120 -20.72 -4.15 -16.85
N ILE A 121 -20.08 -4.93 -16.02
CA ILE A 121 -20.77 -5.92 -15.19
C ILE A 121 -20.27 -5.83 -13.76
N THR A 122 -21.15 -6.22 -12.88
CA THR A 122 -20.83 -6.40 -11.50
C THR A 122 -20.56 -7.87 -11.21
N THR A 123 -19.44 -8.15 -10.58
CA THR A 123 -19.02 -9.52 -10.29
C THR A 123 -18.39 -9.59 -8.90
N ASN A 124 -18.18 -10.79 -8.41
CA ASN A 124 -17.37 -10.99 -7.21
C ASN A 124 -15.96 -11.49 -7.56
N LEU A 125 -15.03 -11.29 -6.62
CA LEU A 125 -13.63 -11.61 -6.83
C LEU A 125 -13.41 -13.11 -7.12
N GLY A 126 -14.19 -13.99 -6.49
CA GLY A 126 -14.11 -15.45 -6.70
C GLY A 126 -14.59 -15.91 -8.07
N SER A 127 -15.33 -15.10 -8.82
CA SER A 127 -15.75 -15.42 -10.19
C SER A 127 -14.68 -15.11 -11.24
N ILE A 128 -13.69 -14.27 -10.89
CA ILE A 128 -12.65 -13.79 -11.80
C ILE A 128 -11.24 -14.15 -11.36
N PHE A 129 -11.07 -14.72 -10.17
CA PHE A 129 -9.80 -15.23 -9.65
C PHE A 129 -10.01 -16.53 -8.87
N ASN A 130 -9.05 -17.42 -8.97
CA ASN A 130 -8.95 -18.51 -8.01
C ASN A 130 -8.26 -17.99 -6.75
N VAL A 131 -9.04 -17.79 -5.67
CA VAL A 131 -8.54 -17.25 -4.40
C VAL A 131 -8.03 -18.38 -3.52
N VAL A 132 -6.73 -18.39 -3.25
CA VAL A 132 -6.07 -19.47 -2.50
C VAL A 132 -5.19 -18.94 -1.37
N SER A 133 -4.86 -19.83 -0.44
CA SER A 133 -3.80 -19.63 0.54
C SER A 133 -2.70 -20.68 0.36
N ALA A 134 -1.51 -20.39 0.85
CA ALA A 134 -0.37 -21.30 0.76
C ALA A 134 -0.55 -22.57 1.60
N LYS A 135 0.17 -23.63 1.23
CA LYS A 135 0.43 -24.74 2.15
C LYS A 135 1.30 -24.25 3.32
N ARG A 136 0.91 -24.60 4.53
CA ARG A 136 1.61 -24.20 5.74
C ARG A 136 3.05 -24.69 5.77
N ILE A 137 3.98 -23.78 6.08
CA ILE A 137 5.39 -24.03 6.34
C ILE A 137 5.63 -23.96 7.83
N LEU A 138 6.25 -25.00 8.40
CA LEU A 138 6.58 -25.05 9.82
C LEU A 138 7.81 -24.17 10.12
N LYS A 139 7.92 -23.70 11.35
CA LYS A 139 9.08 -22.89 11.77
C LYS A 139 10.41 -23.66 11.66
N SER A 140 10.40 -25.00 11.80
CA SER A 140 11.54 -25.89 11.60
C SER A 140 12.13 -25.82 10.19
N ASP A 141 11.31 -25.46 9.20
CA ASP A 141 11.68 -25.44 7.80
C ASP A 141 12.21 -24.07 7.36
N TRP A 142 12.16 -23.09 8.26
CA TRP A 142 12.66 -21.75 7.98
C TRP A 142 14.19 -21.74 7.90
N LYS A 143 14.71 -20.98 6.93
CA LYS A 143 16.14 -20.83 6.65
C LYS A 143 16.52 -19.35 6.67
N HIS A 144 17.82 -19.08 6.69
CA HIS A 144 18.38 -17.72 6.57
C HIS A 144 18.76 -17.37 5.12
N SER A 145 18.66 -18.33 4.19
CA SER A 145 18.93 -18.16 2.77
C SER A 145 18.14 -19.16 1.94
N GLY A 146 17.97 -18.88 0.65
CA GLY A 146 17.19 -19.71 -0.28
C GLY A 146 16.06 -18.92 -0.95
N VAL A 147 14.89 -19.52 -1.10
CA VAL A 147 13.70 -18.88 -1.66
C VAL A 147 13.04 -18.01 -0.59
N PRO A 148 12.81 -16.70 -0.83
CA PRO A 148 12.16 -15.82 0.12
C PRO A 148 10.80 -16.35 0.59
N PHE A 149 10.53 -16.23 1.90
CA PHE A 149 9.25 -16.61 2.50
C PHE A 149 8.56 -15.38 3.09
N TYR A 150 7.49 -14.93 2.43
CA TYR A 150 6.80 -13.67 2.74
C TYR A 150 5.59 -13.87 3.64
N ARG A 151 5.49 -13.03 4.66
CA ARG A 151 4.32 -12.86 5.52
C ARG A 151 3.54 -11.63 5.07
N ALA A 152 2.43 -11.31 5.70
CA ALA A 152 1.67 -10.09 5.42
C ALA A 152 2.52 -8.80 5.51
N ARG A 153 3.50 -8.77 6.43
CA ARG A 153 4.43 -7.65 6.59
C ARG A 153 5.31 -7.42 5.35
N GLU A 154 5.84 -8.49 4.77
CA GLU A 154 6.68 -8.43 3.57
C GLU A 154 5.85 -8.03 2.35
N ILE A 155 4.64 -8.57 2.20
CA ILE A 155 3.70 -8.16 1.14
C ILE A 155 3.34 -6.67 1.27
N ALA A 156 3.11 -6.18 2.49
CA ALA A 156 2.86 -4.77 2.72
C ALA A 156 4.06 -3.88 2.32
N LYS A 157 5.30 -4.30 2.61
CA LYS A 157 6.52 -3.60 2.17
C LYS A 157 6.67 -3.61 0.64
N LEU A 158 6.46 -4.76 -0.01
CA LEU A 158 6.47 -4.87 -1.47
C LEU A 158 5.43 -3.95 -2.11
N SER A 159 4.23 -3.86 -1.53
CA SER A 159 3.16 -2.96 -2.00
C SER A 159 3.55 -1.48 -1.98
N ILE A 160 4.41 -1.06 -1.05
CA ILE A 160 4.78 0.35 -0.84
C ILE A 160 6.09 0.69 -1.54
N TYR A 161 7.10 -0.16 -1.39
CA TYR A 161 8.48 0.15 -1.79
C TYR A 161 8.94 -0.65 -3.03
N GLY A 162 8.18 -1.67 -3.46
CA GLY A 162 8.58 -2.56 -4.54
C GLY A 162 9.76 -3.49 -4.20
N LEU A 163 10.34 -3.34 -3.01
CA LEU A 163 11.45 -4.11 -2.48
C LEU A 163 11.20 -4.47 -1.02
N VAL A 164 11.78 -5.59 -0.58
CA VAL A 164 11.76 -6.00 0.82
C VAL A 164 13.11 -6.60 1.21
N ASP A 165 13.62 -6.16 2.35
CA ASP A 165 14.70 -6.86 3.04
C ASP A 165 14.07 -8.04 3.79
N ASN A 166 14.36 -9.26 3.34
CA ASN A 166 13.71 -10.47 3.81
C ASN A 166 14.59 -11.18 4.84
N GLU A 167 13.97 -11.61 5.93
CA GLU A 167 14.64 -12.32 7.03
C GLU A 167 14.40 -13.83 6.99
N LEU A 168 13.36 -14.28 6.27
CA LEU A 168 12.92 -15.67 6.27
C LEU A 168 12.95 -16.26 4.87
N TYR A 169 13.47 -17.47 4.78
CA TYR A 169 13.60 -18.22 3.55
C TYR A 169 13.14 -19.66 3.75
N ILE A 170 12.93 -20.39 2.67
CA ILE A 170 12.82 -21.84 2.63
C ILE A 170 13.88 -22.40 1.67
N SER A 171 14.24 -23.67 1.79
CA SER A 171 15.20 -24.27 0.87
C SER A 171 14.63 -24.39 -0.54
N GLU A 172 15.49 -24.38 -1.56
CA GLU A 172 15.11 -24.61 -2.95
C GLU A 172 14.41 -25.96 -3.16
N GLU A 173 14.87 -27.01 -2.50
CA GLU A 173 14.28 -28.35 -2.56
C GLU A 173 12.85 -28.33 -2.01
N HIS A 174 12.64 -27.66 -0.88
CA HIS A 174 11.31 -27.53 -0.28
C HIS A 174 10.37 -26.74 -1.21
N TYR A 175 10.84 -25.61 -1.76
CA TYR A 175 10.07 -24.83 -2.72
C TYR A 175 9.67 -25.65 -3.96
N ASN A 176 10.60 -26.40 -4.53
CA ASN A 176 10.32 -27.24 -5.71
C ASN A 176 9.30 -28.33 -5.39
N SER A 177 9.41 -28.99 -4.23
CA SER A 177 8.42 -29.97 -3.77
C SER A 177 7.03 -29.38 -3.57
N LEU A 178 6.95 -28.13 -3.10
CA LEU A 178 5.68 -27.40 -2.96
C LEU A 178 5.10 -27.06 -4.32
N LYS A 179 5.91 -26.58 -5.26
CA LYS A 179 5.50 -26.21 -6.62
C LYS A 179 4.90 -27.38 -7.41
N GLU A 180 5.36 -28.59 -7.16
CA GLU A 180 4.81 -29.80 -7.80
C GLU A 180 3.38 -30.14 -7.32
N LYS A 181 3.02 -29.76 -6.09
CA LYS A 181 1.80 -30.22 -5.41
C LYS A 181 0.79 -29.12 -5.15
N PHE A 182 1.23 -27.88 -5.11
CA PHE A 182 0.42 -26.72 -4.72
C PHE A 182 0.69 -25.54 -5.64
N PRO A 183 -0.29 -24.63 -5.82
CA PRO A 183 -0.07 -23.38 -6.53
C PRO A 183 1.02 -22.56 -5.84
N VAL A 184 1.98 -22.05 -6.61
CA VAL A 184 2.93 -21.03 -6.21
C VAL A 184 2.62 -19.73 -6.95
N PRO A 185 2.95 -18.55 -6.40
CA PRO A 185 2.70 -17.28 -7.07
C PRO A 185 3.34 -17.22 -8.46
N LYS A 186 2.59 -16.77 -9.46
CA LYS A 186 3.01 -16.59 -10.87
C LYS A 186 2.86 -15.12 -11.25
N ALA A 187 3.53 -14.72 -12.33
CA ALA A 187 3.37 -13.38 -12.90
C ALA A 187 1.89 -13.06 -13.13
N SER A 188 1.51 -11.82 -12.82
CA SER A 188 0.14 -11.29 -12.86
C SER A 188 -0.81 -11.80 -11.77
N ASP A 189 -0.39 -12.72 -10.89
CA ASP A 189 -1.14 -13.00 -9.66
C ASP A 189 -1.09 -11.77 -8.73
N ILE A 190 -2.09 -11.65 -7.87
CA ILE A 190 -2.15 -10.55 -6.90
C ILE A 190 -2.09 -11.12 -5.48
N MET A 191 -1.04 -10.75 -4.76
CA MET A 191 -0.89 -11.08 -3.34
C MET A 191 -1.61 -10.05 -2.49
N ILE A 192 -2.35 -10.50 -1.47
CA ILE A 192 -3.08 -9.64 -0.53
C ILE A 192 -2.66 -9.95 0.89
N SER A 193 -2.27 -8.94 1.66
CA SER A 193 -2.08 -9.07 3.09
C SER A 193 -3.44 -9.25 3.79
N ALA A 194 -3.62 -10.39 4.46
CA ALA A 194 -4.91 -10.82 5.01
C ALA A 194 -5.01 -10.68 6.53
N VAL A 195 -3.91 -10.38 7.24
CA VAL A 195 -3.85 -10.28 8.71
C VAL A 195 -3.03 -9.07 9.13
N GLY A 196 -3.54 -8.31 10.08
CA GLY A 196 -2.88 -7.14 10.65
C GLY A 196 -2.95 -5.94 9.69
N THR A 197 -2.00 -5.79 8.79
CA THR A 197 -2.03 -4.76 7.74
C THR A 197 -2.88 -5.23 6.56
N ILE A 198 -4.19 -5.15 6.71
CA ILE A 198 -5.17 -5.69 5.74
C ILE A 198 -5.16 -4.89 4.41
N GLY A 199 -5.35 -5.63 3.30
CA GLY A 199 -5.67 -5.05 1.99
C GLY A 199 -4.49 -4.43 1.25
N LYS A 200 -3.24 -4.65 1.69
CA LYS A 200 -2.07 -4.29 0.89
C LYS A 200 -1.89 -5.32 -0.21
N CYS A 201 -1.84 -4.84 -1.45
CA CYS A 201 -1.77 -5.67 -2.64
C CYS A 201 -0.41 -5.54 -3.33
N TYR A 202 0.06 -6.64 -3.91
CA TYR A 202 1.25 -6.68 -4.73
C TYR A 202 1.00 -7.55 -5.97
N ILE A 203 1.30 -7.03 -7.15
CA ILE A 203 1.23 -7.81 -8.40
C ILE A 203 2.56 -8.55 -8.56
N VAL A 204 2.50 -9.87 -8.68
CA VAL A 204 3.66 -10.72 -8.88
C VAL A 204 4.27 -10.45 -10.26
N LYS A 205 5.58 -10.21 -10.31
CA LYS A 205 6.35 -9.98 -11.54
C LYS A 205 6.93 -11.29 -12.07
N GLU A 206 7.32 -11.32 -13.32
CA GLU A 206 7.98 -12.50 -13.91
C GLU A 206 9.33 -12.84 -13.25
N SER A 207 10.02 -11.82 -12.76
CA SER A 207 11.29 -11.97 -12.02
C SER A 207 11.13 -12.50 -10.60
N ASP A 208 9.91 -12.55 -10.08
CA ASP A 208 9.68 -12.90 -8.69
C ASP A 208 9.71 -14.42 -8.48
N LYS A 209 10.41 -14.81 -7.43
CA LYS A 209 10.43 -16.18 -6.92
C LYS A 209 10.35 -16.13 -5.42
N PHE A 210 9.21 -16.50 -4.86
CA PHE A 210 9.00 -16.55 -3.42
C PHE A 210 7.89 -17.54 -3.05
N TYR A 211 7.83 -17.90 -1.78
CA TYR A 211 6.68 -18.56 -1.16
C TYR A 211 6.07 -17.65 -0.11
N TYR A 212 4.88 -17.95 0.39
CA TYR A 212 4.19 -17.05 1.31
C TYR A 212 3.52 -17.81 2.48
N LYS A 213 3.23 -17.06 3.55
CA LYS A 213 2.68 -17.64 4.76
C LYS A 213 1.18 -17.85 4.65
N ASP A 214 0.75 -19.08 4.92
CA ASP A 214 -0.65 -19.46 5.08
C ASP A 214 -1.40 -18.56 6.07
N ALA A 215 -2.70 -18.42 5.86
CA ALA A 215 -3.64 -17.63 6.67
C ALA A 215 -3.31 -16.14 6.84
N SER A 216 -2.10 -15.67 6.51
CA SER A 216 -1.74 -14.25 6.62
C SER A 216 -1.61 -13.52 5.29
N VAL A 217 -1.48 -14.28 4.21
CA VAL A 217 -1.44 -13.79 2.82
C VAL A 217 -2.38 -14.65 1.98
N LEU A 218 -3.17 -14.00 1.14
CA LEU A 218 -3.96 -14.64 0.10
C LEU A 218 -3.34 -14.36 -1.27
N CYS A 219 -3.47 -15.33 -2.18
CA CYS A 219 -3.12 -15.20 -3.58
C CYS A 219 -4.39 -15.22 -4.42
N LEU A 220 -4.57 -14.20 -5.23
CA LEU A 220 -5.53 -14.18 -6.32
C LEU A 220 -4.82 -14.72 -7.56
N CYS A 221 -4.97 -16.02 -7.84
CA CYS A 221 -4.38 -16.63 -9.02
C CYS A 221 -5.12 -16.14 -10.26
N ASN A 222 -4.41 -15.50 -11.17
CA ASN A 222 -4.97 -14.88 -12.38
C ASN A 222 -5.01 -15.87 -13.55
N ASP A 223 -5.63 -17.02 -13.33
CA ASP A 223 -5.74 -18.08 -14.33
C ASP A 223 -6.56 -17.64 -15.57
N TYR A 224 -7.38 -16.61 -15.42
CA TYR A 224 -8.27 -16.09 -16.46
C TYR A 224 -7.74 -14.86 -17.21
N GLN A 225 -6.50 -14.45 -16.94
CA GLN A 225 -5.82 -13.31 -17.59
C GLN A 225 -6.61 -12.00 -17.51
N ILE A 226 -7.28 -11.75 -16.38
CA ILE A 226 -7.88 -10.46 -16.06
C ILE A 226 -6.78 -9.40 -15.96
N ASN A 227 -7.09 -8.16 -16.31
CA ASN A 227 -6.12 -7.08 -16.16
C ASN A 227 -5.73 -6.87 -14.68
N ALA A 228 -4.59 -7.45 -14.28
CA ALA A 228 -4.13 -7.42 -12.90
C ALA A 228 -3.91 -5.99 -12.36
N LYS A 229 -3.48 -5.04 -13.22
CA LYS A 229 -3.30 -3.64 -12.82
C LYS A 229 -4.64 -2.96 -12.53
N TYR A 230 -5.68 -3.24 -13.32
CA TYR A 230 -7.02 -2.73 -13.04
C TYR A 230 -7.48 -3.20 -11.66
N ILE A 231 -7.44 -4.50 -11.41
CA ILE A 231 -7.83 -5.08 -10.12
C ILE A 231 -6.97 -4.53 -8.98
N TYR A 232 -5.66 -4.41 -9.16
CA TYR A 232 -4.76 -3.81 -8.17
C TYR A 232 -5.18 -2.39 -7.76
N HIS A 233 -5.56 -1.55 -8.73
CA HIS A 233 -6.03 -0.20 -8.45
C HIS A 233 -7.39 -0.21 -7.76
N ILE A 234 -8.33 -1.04 -8.23
CA ILE A 234 -9.66 -1.16 -7.61
C ILE A 234 -9.57 -1.67 -6.16
N MET A 235 -8.73 -2.66 -5.89
CA MET A 235 -8.49 -3.17 -4.51
C MET A 235 -8.01 -2.11 -3.53
N ARG A 236 -7.42 -1.02 -4.02
CA ARG A 236 -6.94 0.12 -3.22
C ARG A 236 -7.96 1.24 -3.08
N SER A 237 -9.12 1.15 -3.73
CA SER A 237 -10.21 2.12 -3.59
C SER A 237 -10.85 2.06 -2.21
N GLU A 238 -11.42 3.17 -1.76
CA GLU A 238 -12.16 3.23 -0.49
C GLU A 238 -13.31 2.22 -0.44
N TYR A 239 -13.98 2.01 -1.58
CA TYR A 239 -15.05 1.03 -1.73
C TYR A 239 -14.58 -0.40 -1.40
N MET A 240 -13.47 -0.84 -1.97
CA MET A 240 -12.92 -2.18 -1.71
C MET A 240 -12.32 -2.30 -0.31
N LEU A 241 -11.59 -1.28 0.13
CA LEU A 241 -11.04 -1.24 1.49
C LEU A 241 -12.16 -1.32 2.54
N LYS A 242 -13.28 -0.63 2.33
CA LYS A 242 -14.45 -0.74 3.22
C LYS A 242 -14.99 -2.16 3.29
N GLN A 243 -15.16 -2.85 2.14
CA GLN A 243 -15.60 -4.25 2.14
C GLN A 243 -14.61 -5.15 2.92
N MET A 244 -13.30 -4.95 2.74
CA MET A 244 -12.28 -5.72 3.45
C MET A 244 -12.35 -5.50 4.96
N TYR A 245 -12.44 -4.23 5.41
CA TYR A 245 -12.50 -3.90 6.83
C TYR A 245 -13.81 -4.30 7.50
N ASP A 246 -14.95 -4.08 6.84
CA ASP A 246 -16.26 -4.45 7.39
C ASP A 246 -16.37 -5.98 7.56
N ASN A 247 -15.75 -6.74 6.68
CA ASN A 247 -15.76 -8.20 6.71
C ASN A 247 -14.58 -8.83 7.45
N SER A 248 -13.59 -8.05 7.89
CA SER A 248 -12.38 -8.58 8.55
C SER A 248 -12.48 -8.68 10.06
N LYS A 249 -13.46 -8.03 10.67
CA LYS A 249 -13.61 -7.93 12.14
C LYS A 249 -13.56 -9.30 12.81
N GLY A 250 -12.48 -9.54 13.54
CA GLY A 250 -12.25 -10.73 14.35
C GLY A 250 -12.28 -10.41 15.84
N THR A 251 -12.28 -11.42 16.68
CA THR A 251 -12.28 -11.24 18.15
C THR A 251 -10.93 -10.75 18.68
N THR A 252 -9.84 -11.04 17.99
CA THR A 252 -8.47 -10.73 18.46
C THR A 252 -7.66 -9.96 17.42
N VAL A 253 -7.73 -10.36 16.14
CA VAL A 253 -7.03 -9.70 15.04
C VAL A 253 -7.93 -9.73 13.79
N ASP A 254 -8.00 -8.60 13.12
CA ASP A 254 -8.73 -8.50 11.84
C ASP A 254 -8.10 -9.42 10.79
N THR A 255 -8.95 -10.25 10.15
CA THR A 255 -8.51 -11.27 9.21
C THR A 255 -9.44 -11.38 8.01
N ILE A 256 -8.88 -11.39 6.79
CA ILE A 256 -9.59 -11.73 5.57
C ILE A 256 -9.47 -13.24 5.35
N THR A 257 -10.60 -13.95 5.30
CA THR A 257 -10.63 -15.37 4.90
C THR A 257 -10.81 -15.51 3.39
N ILE A 258 -10.50 -16.71 2.85
CA ILE A 258 -10.70 -17.03 1.43
C ILE A 258 -12.17 -16.83 1.05
N GLU A 259 -13.11 -17.35 1.87
CA GLU A 259 -14.55 -17.27 1.62
C GLU A 259 -15.02 -15.81 1.56
N LYS A 260 -14.57 -14.96 2.49
CA LYS A 260 -14.88 -13.53 2.47
C LYS A 260 -14.27 -12.83 1.28
N ALA A 261 -13.00 -13.12 0.94
CA ALA A 261 -12.33 -12.52 -0.21
C ALA A 261 -13.04 -12.88 -1.52
N LYS A 262 -13.50 -14.10 -1.69
CA LYS A 262 -14.29 -14.52 -2.86
C LYS A 262 -15.58 -13.72 -3.05
N GLN A 263 -16.17 -13.23 -1.97
CA GLN A 263 -17.43 -12.48 -1.98
C GLN A 263 -17.27 -10.98 -2.21
N TYR A 264 -16.03 -10.44 -2.24
CA TYR A 264 -15.83 -9.03 -2.51
C TYR A 264 -16.33 -8.67 -3.90
N ILE A 265 -17.17 -7.68 -3.94
CA ILE A 265 -17.94 -7.25 -5.10
C ILE A 265 -17.21 -6.08 -5.76
N LEU A 266 -17.06 -6.16 -7.08
CA LEU A 266 -16.39 -5.11 -7.85
C LEU A 266 -17.05 -4.91 -9.23
N PRO A 267 -17.00 -3.68 -9.75
CA PRO A 267 -17.38 -3.40 -11.12
C PRO A 267 -16.25 -3.84 -12.06
N LEU A 268 -16.61 -4.49 -13.15
CA LEU A 268 -15.69 -4.93 -14.19
C LEU A 268 -16.09 -4.29 -15.53
N PRO A 269 -15.26 -3.38 -16.09
CA PRO A 269 -15.45 -2.80 -17.40
C PRO A 269 -15.06 -3.73 -18.53
N PRO A 270 -15.41 -3.41 -19.79
CA PRO A 270 -14.79 -3.97 -20.98
C PRO A 270 -13.27 -3.97 -20.89
N LEU A 271 -12.61 -5.01 -21.44
CA LEU A 271 -11.16 -5.17 -21.30
C LEU A 271 -10.37 -3.98 -21.86
N ALA A 272 -10.82 -3.43 -23.00
CA ALA A 272 -10.19 -2.24 -23.58
C ALA A 272 -10.34 -1.01 -22.66
N GLU A 273 -11.49 -0.87 -21.99
CA GLU A 273 -11.71 0.20 -21.03
C GLU A 273 -10.89 0.01 -19.75
N GLN A 274 -10.70 -1.24 -19.27
CA GLN A 274 -9.76 -1.50 -18.15
C GLN A 274 -8.36 -0.96 -18.47
N GLN A 275 -7.87 -1.14 -19.71
CA GLN A 275 -6.57 -0.64 -20.14
C GLN A 275 -6.53 0.90 -20.13
N ARG A 276 -7.58 1.57 -20.64
CA ARG A 276 -7.67 3.04 -20.64
C ARG A 276 -7.73 3.60 -19.22
N ILE A 277 -8.49 2.96 -18.33
CA ILE A 277 -8.59 3.33 -16.91
C ILE A 277 -7.23 3.20 -16.24
N VAL A 278 -6.53 2.08 -16.41
CA VAL A 278 -5.19 1.86 -15.85
C VAL A 278 -4.21 2.91 -16.34
N ALA A 279 -4.16 3.16 -17.65
CA ALA A 279 -3.27 4.18 -18.23
C ALA A 279 -3.52 5.56 -17.61
N LYS A 280 -4.81 5.94 -17.45
CA LYS A 280 -5.17 7.24 -16.88
C LYS A 280 -4.85 7.36 -15.39
N ILE A 281 -5.03 6.28 -14.62
CA ILE A 281 -4.64 6.26 -13.20
C ILE A 281 -3.12 6.40 -13.08
N GLU A 282 -2.34 5.59 -13.82
CA GLU A 282 -0.88 5.58 -13.75
C GLU A 282 -0.29 6.93 -14.20
N GLU A 283 -0.80 7.53 -15.28
CA GLU A 283 -0.43 8.89 -15.71
C GLU A 283 -0.65 9.91 -14.59
N THR A 284 -1.85 9.94 -14.03
CA THR A 284 -2.23 10.93 -13.02
C THR A 284 -1.45 10.72 -11.72
N PHE A 285 -1.26 9.46 -11.29
CA PHE A 285 -0.50 9.15 -10.08
C PHE A 285 0.98 9.51 -10.24
N SER A 286 1.57 9.30 -11.42
CA SER A 286 2.95 9.70 -11.72
C SER A 286 3.15 11.21 -11.54
N ILE A 287 2.18 12.03 -11.95
CA ILE A 287 2.22 13.49 -11.75
C ILE A 287 2.21 13.81 -10.23
N PHE A 288 1.30 13.19 -9.47
CA PHE A 288 1.21 13.41 -8.04
C PHE A 288 2.47 12.94 -7.29
N ASP A 289 3.05 11.81 -7.69
CA ASP A 289 4.30 11.30 -7.12
C ASP A 289 5.47 12.24 -7.43
N GLY A 290 5.53 12.81 -8.65
CA GLY A 290 6.50 13.83 -9.01
C GLY A 290 6.41 15.09 -8.13
N ILE A 291 5.20 15.57 -7.86
CA ILE A 291 4.97 16.71 -6.95
C ILE A 291 5.43 16.33 -5.53
N GLN A 292 5.04 15.16 -5.03
CA GLN A 292 5.41 14.71 -3.69
C GLN A 292 6.93 14.59 -3.51
N ASN A 293 7.63 13.99 -4.47
CA ASN A 293 9.08 13.84 -4.45
C ASN A 293 9.79 15.21 -4.46
N SER A 294 9.25 16.18 -5.20
CA SER A 294 9.79 17.55 -5.21
C SER A 294 9.65 18.28 -3.88
N LEU A 295 8.71 17.85 -3.01
CA LEU A 295 8.54 18.40 -1.66
C LEU A 295 9.49 17.75 -0.63
N GLU A 296 10.04 16.59 -0.95
CA GLU A 296 10.93 15.83 -0.05
C GLU A 296 12.41 16.07 -0.35
N ALA A 297 12.70 16.61 -1.54
CA ALA A 297 14.05 17.02 -1.96
C ALA A 297 14.46 18.37 -1.33
#